data_3a3a5c90acf77077caf46d22332d679c
#
_entry.id   3a3a5c90acf77077caf46d22332d679c
#
_cell.length_a   1.000
_cell.length_b   1.000
_cell.length_c   1.000
_cell.angle_alpha   90.00
_cell.angle_beta   90.00
_cell.angle_gamma   90.00
#
_symmetry.space_group_name_H-M   'P 1'
#
loop_
_entity.id
_entity.type
_entity.pdbx_description
1 polymer ?
#
loop_
_entity_poly.entity_id
_entity_poly.type
_entity_poly.pdbx_seq_one_letter_code
_entity_poly.pdbx_strand_id
1 'polypeptide(L)'
;MFERFTAAARSAVVGAQAQAAQAESAVVAEEHLLLALLEQGALDALEVDRAAVRAGLVEARRRGGLSRADEEALAGLGIDLSEVVARIEETHGEGALSGPAPRRRGRAAGLFGRREPGPRTHRPFTAEARQVLEKSLRIALGRKDGEIGSRHLVLALIARPGPVSEVLADHGVTYERAEGRLAG
;
A
#
# COMPACT_ATOMS: atom_id res chain seq x y z
N MET A 1 -1.94 20.40 -3.14
CA MET A 1 -1.24 19.38 -2.32
C MET A 1 0.03 18.86 -3.01
N PHE A 2 0.01 18.63 -4.32
CA PHE A 2 1.16 18.06 -5.06
C PHE A 2 2.20 19.07 -5.55
N GLU A 3 2.02 20.35 -5.32
CA GLU A 3 2.96 21.41 -5.74
C GLU A 3 4.35 21.29 -5.10
N ARG A 4 4.41 20.70 -3.91
CA ARG A 4 5.67 20.46 -3.19
C ARG A 4 6.32 19.11 -3.49
N PHE A 5 5.72 18.30 -4.34
CA PHE A 5 6.31 17.01 -4.73
C PHE A 5 7.32 17.20 -5.84
N THR A 6 8.48 16.54 -5.73
CA THR A 6 9.42 16.42 -6.84
C THR A 6 8.76 15.69 -8.02
N ALA A 7 9.34 15.80 -9.20
CA ALA A 7 8.86 15.07 -10.39
C ALA A 7 8.82 13.55 -10.13
N ALA A 8 9.85 13.00 -9.48
CA ALA A 8 9.92 11.58 -9.13
C ALA A 8 8.80 11.17 -8.15
N ALA A 9 8.56 11.95 -7.10
CA ALA A 9 7.49 11.64 -6.15
C ALA A 9 6.09 11.76 -6.78
N ARG A 10 5.86 12.74 -7.66
CA ARG A 10 4.62 12.81 -8.45
C ARG A 10 4.44 11.59 -9.35
N SER A 11 5.51 11.19 -10.03
CA SER A 11 5.51 9.99 -10.87
C SER A 11 5.19 8.73 -10.07
N ALA A 12 5.70 8.59 -8.82
CA ALA A 12 5.36 7.48 -7.93
C ALA A 12 3.85 7.45 -7.60
N VAL A 13 3.26 8.61 -7.31
CA VAL A 13 1.82 8.70 -7.01
C VAL A 13 0.96 8.36 -8.24
N VAL A 14 1.38 8.81 -9.43
CA VAL A 14 0.72 8.44 -10.69
C VAL A 14 0.93 6.95 -10.99
N GLY A 15 2.14 6.43 -10.80
CA GLY A 15 2.45 5.01 -10.93
C GLY A 15 1.60 4.12 -10.03
N ALA A 16 1.31 4.58 -8.80
CA ALA A 16 0.43 3.86 -7.89
C ALA A 16 -1.01 3.70 -8.44
N GLN A 17 -1.51 4.65 -9.22
CA GLN A 17 -2.78 4.51 -9.93
C GLN A 17 -2.71 3.39 -10.99
N ALA A 18 -1.58 3.30 -11.71
CA ALA A 18 -1.37 2.24 -12.70
C ALA A 18 -1.25 0.88 -12.02
N GLN A 19 -0.51 0.77 -10.91
CA GLN A 19 -0.42 -0.46 -10.10
C GLN A 19 -1.79 -0.92 -9.61
N ALA A 20 -2.60 -0.01 -9.08
CA ALA A 20 -3.96 -0.31 -8.65
C ALA A 20 -4.86 -0.74 -9.84
N ALA A 21 -4.62 -0.18 -11.04
CA ALA A 21 -5.33 -0.59 -12.24
C ALA A 21 -4.96 -2.00 -12.67
N GLN A 22 -3.69 -2.34 -12.68
CA GLN A 22 -3.18 -3.69 -13.01
C GLN A 22 -3.66 -4.75 -12.02
N ALA A 23 -3.75 -4.38 -10.74
CA ALA A 23 -4.29 -5.23 -9.68
C ALA A 23 -5.84 -5.26 -9.65
N GLU A 24 -6.52 -4.64 -10.62
CA GLU A 24 -7.99 -4.49 -10.66
C GLU A 24 -8.59 -3.91 -9.37
N SER A 25 -7.77 -3.27 -8.52
CA SER A 25 -8.21 -2.68 -7.27
C SER A 25 -9.11 -1.47 -7.51
N ALA A 26 -10.19 -1.35 -6.76
CA ALA A 26 -11.09 -0.18 -6.82
C ALA A 26 -10.48 1.08 -6.19
N VAL A 27 -9.40 0.92 -5.40
CA VAL A 27 -8.74 1.96 -4.61
C VAL A 27 -7.22 1.87 -4.76
N VAL A 28 -6.53 2.97 -4.47
CA VAL A 28 -5.07 2.99 -4.35
C VAL A 28 -4.70 2.81 -2.89
N ALA A 29 -4.15 1.65 -2.56
CA ALA A 29 -3.61 1.32 -1.24
C ALA A 29 -2.11 1.66 -1.13
N GLU A 30 -1.55 1.58 0.07
CA GLU A 30 -0.14 1.86 0.33
C GLU A 30 0.81 0.90 -0.40
N GLU A 31 0.39 -0.35 -0.62
CA GLU A 31 1.15 -1.32 -1.42
C GLU A 31 1.37 -0.87 -2.87
N HIS A 32 0.37 -0.20 -3.48
CA HIS A 32 0.50 0.32 -4.83
C HIS A 32 1.52 1.48 -4.89
N LEU A 33 1.62 2.28 -3.82
CA LEU A 33 2.66 3.30 -3.68
C LEU A 33 4.04 2.65 -3.59
N LEU A 34 4.19 1.59 -2.78
CA LEU A 34 5.44 0.85 -2.68
C LEU A 34 5.84 0.23 -4.02
N LEU A 35 4.91 -0.43 -4.72
CA LEU A 35 5.18 -1.02 -6.04
C LEU A 35 5.64 0.02 -7.07
N ALA A 36 5.00 1.18 -7.09
CA ALA A 36 5.41 2.27 -7.98
C ALA A 36 6.82 2.82 -7.64
N LEU A 37 7.16 2.93 -6.35
CA LEU A 37 8.49 3.35 -5.90
C LEU A 37 9.56 2.29 -6.24
N LEU A 38 9.24 1.01 -6.12
CA LEU A 38 10.12 -0.09 -6.54
C LEU A 38 10.40 -0.05 -8.04
N GLU A 39 9.38 0.20 -8.87
CA GLU A 39 9.56 0.29 -10.32
C GLU A 39 10.44 1.46 -10.74
N GLN A 40 10.35 2.56 -10.02
CA GLN A 40 11.17 3.74 -10.26
C GLN A 40 12.61 3.64 -9.73
N GLY A 41 12.95 2.54 -9.06
CA GLY A 41 14.25 2.38 -8.44
C GLY A 41 14.48 3.21 -7.17
N ALA A 42 13.42 3.72 -6.55
CA ALA A 42 13.54 4.54 -5.34
C ALA A 42 14.14 3.78 -4.14
N LEU A 43 14.17 2.46 -4.19
CA LEU A 43 14.75 1.59 -3.17
C LEU A 43 16.08 0.94 -3.61
N ASP A 44 16.62 1.26 -4.78
CA ASP A 44 17.81 0.60 -5.32
C ASP A 44 19.04 0.78 -4.43
N ALA A 45 19.20 1.95 -3.83
CA ALA A 45 20.26 2.22 -2.85
C ALA A 45 20.19 1.33 -1.60
N LEU A 46 19.03 0.70 -1.36
CA LEU A 46 18.82 -0.22 -0.23
C LEU A 46 19.12 -1.67 -0.59
N GLU A 47 19.47 -1.95 -1.86
CA GLU A 47 19.83 -3.28 -2.37
C GLU A 47 18.74 -4.33 -2.07
N VAL A 48 17.47 -3.95 -2.26
CA VAL A 48 16.31 -4.79 -1.95
C VAL A 48 15.97 -5.68 -3.14
N ASP A 49 15.72 -6.95 -2.89
CA ASP A 49 15.17 -7.84 -3.90
C ASP A 49 13.70 -7.47 -4.19
N ARG A 50 13.50 -6.83 -5.34
CA ARG A 50 12.16 -6.37 -5.78
C ARG A 50 11.17 -7.53 -5.95
N ALA A 51 11.65 -8.70 -6.38
CA ALA A 51 10.79 -9.86 -6.58
C ALA A 51 10.33 -10.42 -5.24
N ALA A 52 11.24 -10.50 -4.27
CA ALA A 52 10.92 -10.96 -2.92
C ALA A 52 9.94 -10.02 -2.20
N VAL A 53 10.12 -8.69 -2.31
CA VAL A 53 9.17 -7.73 -1.76
C VAL A 53 7.79 -7.86 -2.42
N ARG A 54 7.73 -8.03 -3.75
CA ARG A 54 6.45 -8.26 -4.45
C ARG A 54 5.75 -9.54 -3.95
N ALA A 55 6.49 -10.63 -3.78
CA ALA A 55 5.96 -11.88 -3.25
C ALA A 55 5.43 -11.70 -1.82
N GLY A 56 6.17 -10.99 -0.95
CA GLY A 56 5.73 -10.66 0.40
C GLY A 56 4.44 -9.84 0.44
N LEU A 57 4.28 -8.89 -0.48
CA LEU A 57 3.04 -8.10 -0.60
C LEU A 57 1.85 -8.96 -1.05
N VAL A 58 2.07 -9.90 -1.98
CA VAL A 58 1.03 -10.85 -2.41
C VAL A 58 0.58 -11.71 -1.23
N GLU A 59 1.53 -12.23 -0.46
CA GLU A 59 1.23 -13.03 0.72
C GLU A 59 0.52 -12.22 1.83
N ALA A 60 0.96 -10.99 2.09
CA ALA A 60 0.27 -10.08 3.02
C ALA A 60 -1.18 -9.79 2.59
N ARG A 61 -1.41 -9.61 1.29
CA ARG A 61 -2.74 -9.42 0.72
C ARG A 61 -3.60 -10.69 0.89
N ARG A 62 -3.02 -11.88 0.68
CA ARG A 62 -3.71 -13.17 0.85
C ARG A 62 -4.23 -13.34 2.27
N ARG A 63 -3.51 -12.83 3.27
CA ARG A 63 -3.93 -12.77 4.67
C ARG A 63 -4.95 -11.64 4.96
N GLY A 64 -5.57 -11.06 3.94
CA GLY A 64 -6.55 -9.99 4.07
C GLY A 64 -5.96 -8.63 4.44
N GLY A 65 -4.65 -8.44 4.28
CA GLY A 65 -3.95 -7.21 4.64
C GLY A 65 -3.80 -7.01 6.14
N LEU A 66 -3.93 -8.07 6.94
CA LEU A 66 -3.67 -8.05 8.38
C LEU A 66 -2.17 -8.05 8.65
N SER A 67 -1.76 -7.31 9.67
CA SER A 67 -0.40 -7.32 10.17
C SER A 67 -0.14 -8.58 11.02
N ARG A 68 1.12 -8.90 11.26
CA ARG A 68 1.48 -9.99 12.20
C ARG A 68 0.98 -9.72 13.62
N ALA A 69 0.99 -8.46 14.04
CA ALA A 69 0.45 -8.07 15.32
C ALA A 69 -1.06 -8.33 15.41
N ASP A 70 -1.81 -8.10 14.32
CA ASP A 70 -3.23 -8.44 14.24
C ASP A 70 -3.44 -9.96 14.26
N GLU A 71 -2.60 -10.72 13.55
CA GLU A 71 -2.62 -12.18 13.54
C GLU A 71 -2.33 -12.76 14.93
N GLU A 72 -1.30 -12.26 15.63
CA GLU A 72 -1.00 -12.65 17.00
C GLU A 72 -2.13 -12.30 17.98
N ALA A 73 -2.75 -11.13 17.84
CA ALA A 73 -3.90 -10.72 18.63
C ALA A 73 -5.10 -11.66 18.42
N LEU A 74 -5.38 -12.04 17.17
CA LEU A 74 -6.44 -12.99 16.82
C LEU A 74 -6.13 -14.39 17.39
N ALA A 75 -4.88 -14.85 17.27
CA ALA A 75 -4.44 -16.12 17.83
C ALA A 75 -4.61 -16.15 19.38
N GLY A 76 -4.33 -15.04 20.06
CA GLY A 76 -4.59 -14.85 21.48
C GLY A 76 -6.07 -14.97 21.87
N LEU A 77 -6.98 -14.73 20.93
CA LEU A 77 -8.43 -14.93 21.08
C LEU A 77 -8.89 -16.34 20.62
N GLY A 78 -7.96 -17.22 20.25
CA GLY A 78 -8.25 -18.56 19.74
C GLY A 78 -8.69 -18.60 18.28
N ILE A 79 -8.44 -17.54 17.52
CA ILE A 79 -8.76 -17.45 16.08
C ILE A 79 -7.49 -17.72 15.29
N ASP A 80 -7.44 -18.84 14.58
CA ASP A 80 -6.37 -19.16 13.64
C ASP A 80 -6.69 -18.53 12.27
N LEU A 81 -5.94 -17.48 11.91
CA LEU A 81 -6.13 -16.77 10.65
C LEU A 81 -5.91 -17.67 9.43
N SER A 82 -4.96 -18.60 9.51
CA SER A 82 -4.65 -19.51 8.40
C SER A 82 -5.82 -20.45 8.12
N GLU A 83 -6.50 -20.93 9.16
CA GLU A 83 -7.71 -21.75 9.02
C GLU A 83 -8.87 -20.94 8.45
N VAL A 84 -9.03 -19.68 8.87
CA VAL A 84 -10.06 -18.78 8.34
C VAL A 84 -9.83 -18.49 6.86
N VAL A 85 -8.59 -18.17 6.47
CA VAL A 85 -8.21 -17.95 5.07
C VAL A 85 -8.48 -19.18 4.24
N ALA A 86 -8.02 -20.37 4.68
CA ALA A 86 -8.22 -21.63 3.96
C ALA A 86 -9.71 -21.93 3.74
N ARG A 87 -10.56 -21.72 4.74
CA ARG A 87 -12.01 -21.92 4.65
C ARG A 87 -12.69 -20.94 3.70
N ILE A 88 -12.23 -19.70 3.66
CA ILE A 88 -12.73 -18.69 2.73
C ILE A 88 -12.31 -19.06 1.30
N GLU A 89 -11.05 -19.45 1.10
CA GLU A 89 -10.53 -19.86 -0.20
C GLU A 89 -11.22 -21.14 -0.72
N GLU A 90 -11.53 -22.09 0.16
CA GLU A 90 -12.30 -23.31 -0.21
C GLU A 90 -13.70 -22.96 -0.72
N THR A 91 -14.34 -21.93 -0.14
CA THR A 91 -15.71 -21.55 -0.48
C THR A 91 -15.78 -20.59 -1.66
N HIS A 92 -14.81 -19.68 -1.79
CA HIS A 92 -14.84 -18.56 -2.73
C HIS A 92 -13.69 -18.54 -3.75
N GLY A 93 -12.82 -19.55 -3.69
CA GLY A 93 -11.65 -19.67 -4.56
C GLY A 93 -10.38 -19.06 -3.96
N GLU A 94 -9.23 -19.52 -4.48
CA GLU A 94 -7.91 -19.06 -4.03
C GLU A 94 -7.78 -17.55 -4.20
N GLY A 95 -7.25 -16.86 -3.17
CA GLY A 95 -7.08 -15.40 -3.16
C GLY A 95 -8.37 -14.62 -2.95
N ALA A 96 -9.45 -15.24 -2.47
CA ALA A 96 -10.73 -14.55 -2.24
C ALA A 96 -10.63 -13.32 -1.34
N LEU A 97 -9.73 -13.33 -0.37
CA LEU A 97 -9.44 -12.17 0.49
C LEU A 97 -8.57 -11.11 -0.19
N SER A 98 -7.85 -11.49 -1.24
CA SER A 98 -7.00 -10.59 -2.03
C SER A 98 -7.78 -9.78 -3.06
N GLY A 99 -9.06 -10.15 -3.28
CA GLY A 99 -9.94 -9.49 -4.23
C GLY A 99 -10.28 -8.06 -3.84
N PRO A 100 -10.78 -7.25 -4.78
CA PRO A 100 -11.26 -5.91 -4.47
C PRO A 100 -12.37 -6.01 -3.42
N ALA A 101 -12.23 -5.25 -2.32
CA ALA A 101 -13.22 -5.23 -1.25
C ALA A 101 -14.64 -5.06 -1.84
N PRO A 102 -15.60 -5.91 -1.45
CA PRO A 102 -16.95 -5.84 -1.99
C PRO A 102 -17.46 -4.43 -1.76
N ARG A 103 -17.84 -3.75 -2.85
CA ARG A 103 -18.48 -2.45 -2.76
C ARG A 103 -19.65 -2.58 -1.80
N ARG A 104 -19.58 -1.98 -0.62
CA ARG A 104 -20.77 -1.77 0.21
C ARG A 104 -21.77 -1.05 -0.68
N ARG A 105 -22.70 -1.78 -1.24
CA ARG A 105 -23.89 -1.22 -1.87
C ARG A 105 -24.64 -0.53 -0.75
N GLY A 106 -24.39 0.78 -0.57
CA GLY A 106 -25.26 1.61 0.22
C GLY A 106 -26.66 1.42 -0.35
N ARG A 107 -27.59 0.99 0.49
CA ARG A 107 -29.02 0.90 0.22
C ARG A 107 -29.62 2.31 0.06
N ALA A 108 -29.20 3.00 -0.98
CA ALA A 108 -29.81 4.23 -1.45
C ALA A 108 -29.70 4.26 -2.98
N ALA A 109 -30.22 3.22 -3.65
CA ALA A 109 -30.53 3.30 -5.06
C ALA A 109 -31.93 3.91 -5.18
N GLY A 110 -31.98 5.23 -4.95
CA GLY A 110 -33.11 6.04 -5.37
C GLY A 110 -33.18 6.10 -6.89
N LEU A 111 -34.31 5.94 -7.37
CA LEU A 111 -35.07 5.98 -8.61
C LEU A 111 -34.59 6.92 -9.74
N PHE A 112 -33.29 7.17 -9.96
CA PHE A 112 -32.84 7.99 -11.08
C PHE A 112 -31.62 7.38 -11.79
N GLY A 113 -31.87 6.92 -13.01
CA GLY A 113 -30.90 6.80 -14.12
C GLY A 113 -29.64 5.99 -13.82
N ARG A 114 -29.60 4.76 -14.30
CA ARG A 114 -28.40 3.94 -14.47
C ARG A 114 -27.42 4.65 -15.40
N ARG A 115 -26.64 5.58 -14.84
CA ARG A 115 -25.43 6.04 -15.52
C ARG A 115 -24.40 4.95 -15.33
N GLU A 116 -24.11 4.18 -16.37
CA GLU A 116 -22.93 3.32 -16.43
C GLU A 116 -21.74 4.15 -15.98
N PRO A 117 -21.01 3.77 -14.93
CA PRO A 117 -19.80 4.49 -14.58
C PRO A 117 -18.80 4.20 -15.70
N GLY A 118 -18.58 5.17 -16.58
CA GLY A 118 -17.50 5.13 -17.55
C GLY A 118 -16.16 4.78 -16.84
N PRO A 119 -15.12 4.35 -17.57
CA PRO A 119 -13.86 3.93 -17.00
C PRO A 119 -13.35 5.06 -16.08
N ARG A 120 -13.41 4.83 -14.76
CA ARG A 120 -12.89 5.79 -13.79
C ARG A 120 -11.38 5.81 -13.95
N THR A 121 -10.87 6.81 -14.65
CA THR A 121 -9.44 7.04 -14.86
C THR A 121 -8.69 7.34 -13.54
N HIS A 122 -9.42 7.65 -12.47
CA HIS A 122 -8.84 7.98 -11.16
C HIS A 122 -9.48 7.14 -10.04
N ARG A 123 -8.65 6.32 -9.37
CA ARG A 123 -9.04 5.55 -8.21
C ARG A 123 -8.79 6.35 -6.93
N PRO A 124 -9.73 6.34 -5.95
CA PRO A 124 -9.51 7.03 -4.68
C PRO A 124 -8.42 6.33 -3.86
N PHE A 125 -7.65 7.11 -3.11
CA PHE A 125 -6.70 6.58 -2.15
C PHE A 125 -7.41 6.08 -0.89
N THR A 126 -6.94 4.96 -0.33
CA THR A 126 -7.38 4.48 0.98
C THR A 126 -6.99 5.48 2.08
N ALA A 127 -7.53 5.31 3.29
CA ALA A 127 -7.16 6.13 4.43
C ALA A 127 -5.66 5.96 4.75
N GLU A 128 -5.16 4.74 4.67
CA GLU A 128 -3.77 4.36 4.91
C GLU A 128 -2.83 5.02 3.91
N ALA A 129 -3.12 4.91 2.62
CA ALA A 129 -2.33 5.54 1.57
C ALA A 129 -2.30 7.07 1.69
N ARG A 130 -3.42 7.69 2.10
CA ARG A 130 -3.44 9.13 2.41
C ARG A 130 -2.57 9.49 3.59
N GLN A 131 -2.56 8.68 4.65
CA GLN A 131 -1.69 8.86 5.82
C GLN A 131 -0.21 8.77 5.44
N VAL A 132 0.16 7.88 4.50
CA VAL A 132 1.54 7.83 3.96
C VAL A 132 1.90 9.17 3.30
N LEU A 133 1.03 9.71 2.45
CA LEU A 133 1.26 11.01 1.80
C LEU A 133 1.38 12.15 2.81
N GLU A 134 0.52 12.18 3.83
CA GLU A 134 0.59 13.17 4.92
C GLU A 134 1.87 13.01 5.75
N LYS A 135 2.26 11.78 6.06
CA LYS A 135 3.47 11.49 6.81
C LYS A 135 4.73 11.88 6.03
N SER A 136 4.75 11.66 4.70
CA SER A 136 5.85 12.10 3.85
C SER A 136 6.05 13.62 3.89
N LEU A 137 4.97 14.39 3.91
CA LEU A 137 5.03 15.84 4.11
C LEU A 137 5.61 16.21 5.49
N ARG A 138 5.16 15.52 6.55
CA ARG A 138 5.69 15.79 7.92
C ARG A 138 7.17 15.45 8.02
N ILE A 139 7.62 14.36 7.38
CA ILE A 139 9.05 14.00 7.34
C ILE A 139 9.85 15.09 6.61
N ALA A 140 9.39 15.53 5.43
CA ALA A 140 10.06 16.60 4.67
C ALA A 140 10.16 17.90 5.48
N LEU A 141 9.08 18.31 6.14
CA LEU A 141 9.07 19.50 7.00
C LEU A 141 10.03 19.36 8.20
N GLY A 142 10.06 18.19 8.86
CA GLY A 142 10.96 17.92 9.98
C GLY A 142 12.42 17.96 9.57
N ARG A 143 12.73 17.60 8.33
CA ARG A 143 14.07 17.65 7.72
C ARG A 143 14.40 19.03 7.15
N LYS A 144 13.45 19.95 7.14
CA LYS A 144 13.54 21.27 6.50
C LYS A 144 13.78 21.18 4.98
N ASP A 145 13.34 20.10 4.35
CA ASP A 145 13.41 19.93 2.91
C ASP A 145 12.32 20.77 2.23
N GLY A 146 12.69 21.49 1.16
CA GLY A 146 11.76 22.35 0.42
C GLY A 146 10.73 21.57 -0.37
N GLU A 147 11.04 20.31 -0.73
CA GLU A 147 10.22 19.46 -1.57
C GLU A 147 10.08 18.06 -0.97
N ILE A 148 8.99 17.39 -1.37
CA ILE A 148 8.70 16.00 -0.98
C ILE A 148 9.22 15.09 -2.09
N GLY A 149 10.36 14.42 -1.86
CA GLY A 149 10.95 13.45 -2.78
C GLY A 149 10.49 12.01 -2.52
N SER A 150 10.87 11.09 -3.41
CA SER A 150 10.60 9.65 -3.28
C SER A 150 11.10 9.07 -1.96
N ARG A 151 12.25 9.57 -1.43
CA ARG A 151 12.78 9.17 -0.13
C ARG A 151 11.79 9.40 1.01
N HIS A 152 11.06 10.52 1.00
CA HIS A 152 10.08 10.83 2.04
C HIS A 152 8.88 9.89 1.98
N LEU A 153 8.49 9.44 0.77
CA LEU A 153 7.45 8.42 0.59
C LEU A 153 7.91 7.07 1.12
N VAL A 154 9.14 6.65 0.82
CA VAL A 154 9.74 5.41 1.34
C VAL A 154 9.80 5.44 2.86
N LEU A 155 10.35 6.50 3.45
CA LEU A 155 10.42 6.67 4.90
C LEU A 155 9.03 6.68 5.55
N ALA A 156 8.02 7.27 4.91
CA ALA A 156 6.66 7.29 5.41
C ALA A 156 6.01 5.90 5.40
N LEU A 157 6.27 5.07 4.37
CA LEU A 157 5.83 3.69 4.30
C LEU A 157 6.45 2.83 5.41
N ILE A 158 7.75 2.96 5.65
CA ILE A 158 8.46 2.22 6.70
C ILE A 158 7.98 2.65 8.10
N ALA A 159 7.78 3.94 8.30
CA ALA A 159 7.43 4.50 9.61
C ALA A 159 5.96 4.30 10.01
N ARG A 160 5.13 3.75 9.12
CA ARG A 160 3.74 3.44 9.39
C ARG A 160 3.59 1.95 9.68
N PRO A 161 3.12 1.55 10.89
CA PRO A 161 2.90 0.13 11.18
C PRO A 161 1.82 -0.44 10.24
N GLY A 162 2.06 -1.66 9.77
CA GLY A 162 1.14 -2.38 8.89
C GLY A 162 1.85 -3.36 7.97
N PRO A 163 1.10 -4.09 7.13
CA PRO A 163 1.65 -5.16 6.28
C PRO A 163 2.79 -4.71 5.38
N VAL A 164 2.72 -3.49 4.84
CA VAL A 164 3.75 -2.95 3.95
C VAL A 164 5.07 -2.71 4.69
N SER A 165 5.02 -2.13 5.90
CA SER A 165 6.24 -1.92 6.70
C SER A 165 6.85 -3.23 7.20
N GLU A 166 6.02 -4.23 7.50
CA GLU A 166 6.47 -5.56 7.89
C GLU A 166 7.20 -6.26 6.73
N VAL A 167 6.62 -6.25 5.53
CA VAL A 167 7.29 -6.79 4.35
C VAL A 167 8.63 -6.09 4.09
N LEU A 168 8.69 -4.78 4.21
CA LEU A 168 9.94 -4.03 4.08
C LEU A 168 10.96 -4.42 5.15
N ALA A 169 10.53 -4.57 6.40
CA ALA A 169 11.39 -4.98 7.51
C ALA A 169 11.94 -6.40 7.33
N ASP A 170 11.15 -7.35 6.83
CA ASP A 170 11.56 -8.72 6.51
C ASP A 170 12.70 -8.75 5.48
N HIS A 171 12.75 -7.75 4.60
CA HIS A 171 13.83 -7.59 3.62
C HIS A 171 14.93 -6.62 4.10
N GLY A 172 15.00 -6.36 5.40
CA GLY A 172 16.05 -5.54 6.01
C GLY A 172 15.93 -4.04 5.73
N VAL A 173 14.77 -3.57 5.28
CA VAL A 173 14.50 -2.14 5.04
C VAL A 173 13.99 -1.52 6.34
N THR A 174 14.90 -1.08 7.18
CA THR A 174 14.59 -0.34 8.40
C THR A 174 14.61 1.16 8.16
N TYR A 175 13.98 1.93 9.06
CA TYR A 175 13.95 3.40 8.95
C TYR A 175 15.37 3.98 8.96
N GLU A 176 16.23 3.53 9.87
CA GLU A 176 17.62 3.99 9.98
C GLU A 176 18.43 3.72 8.72
N ARG A 177 18.30 2.48 8.18
CA ARG A 177 18.99 2.10 6.94
C ARG A 177 18.51 2.94 5.75
N ALA A 178 17.19 3.14 5.64
CA ALA A 178 16.61 3.96 4.59
C ALA A 178 17.00 5.44 4.74
N GLU A 179 17.00 5.98 5.95
CA GLU A 179 17.42 7.35 6.22
C GLU A 179 18.88 7.57 5.84
N GLY A 180 19.78 6.63 6.18
CA GLY A 180 21.20 6.75 5.86
C GLY A 180 21.53 6.56 4.37
N ARG A 181 20.85 5.63 3.69
CA ARG A 181 21.12 5.28 2.28
C ARG A 181 20.41 6.18 1.26
N LEU A 182 19.25 6.75 1.63
CA LEU A 182 18.46 7.63 0.77
C LEU A 182 18.74 9.12 1.03
N ALA A 183 19.80 9.45 1.76
CA ALA A 183 20.14 10.82 2.16
C ALA A 183 20.77 11.67 1.04
N GLY A 184 20.90 11.14 -0.19
CA GLY A 184 21.45 11.81 -1.36
C GLY A 184 20.42 12.57 -2.19
#